data_a470a1cb7761113c86b97d93f02adbe1
#
_entry.id   a470a1cb7761113c86b97d93f02adbe1
#
_cell.length_a   1.000
_cell.length_b   1.000
_cell.length_c   1.000
_cell.angle_alpha   90.00
_cell.angle_beta   90.00
_cell.angle_gamma   90.00
#
_symmetry.space_group_name_H-M   'P 1'
#
loop_
_entity.id
_entity.type
_entity.pdbx_description
1 polymer ?
#
loop_
_entity_poly.entity_id
_entity_poly.type
_entity_poly.pdbx_seq_one_letter_code
_entity_poly.pdbx_strand_id
1 'polypeptide(L)'
;MKDRLSTKPNRFKLTLEDGTSKYVTIERADEPTEEGTLLNRASLLSASVQSLLGLTNDSTPSDALAELANRTYDTGWISLWPNDVSPYSSIKAYQNNTEHAPKYRKCGNIVEVRGVVTPTAVTTGRILVGRLPAGFRLKLPNIYETSRVDSTTTLRTTVYDTGSIYVACVSTSGTLTKDAWCPFQFIYTI
;
A
#
# COMPACT_ATOMS: atom_id res chain seq x y z
N MET A 1 21.88 11.97 18.49
CA MET A 1 23.27 12.45 18.68
C MET A 1 23.20 13.97 18.68
N LYS A 2 23.58 14.65 19.75
CA LYS A 2 23.66 16.12 19.74
C LYS A 2 25.04 16.50 19.24
N ASP A 3 25.09 17.23 18.12
CA ASP A 3 26.34 17.80 17.65
C ASP A 3 26.93 18.76 18.68
N ARG A 4 28.20 18.62 18.92
CA ARG A 4 28.92 19.44 19.85
C ARG A 4 29.16 20.80 19.21
N LEU A 5 28.30 21.77 19.53
CA LEU A 5 28.52 23.16 19.10
C LEU A 5 29.73 23.72 19.83
N SER A 6 30.79 24.02 19.09
CA SER A 6 31.93 24.72 19.61
C SER A 6 31.58 26.18 19.95
N THR A 7 31.86 26.59 21.19
CA THR A 7 31.67 28.01 21.60
C THR A 7 32.68 28.94 20.95
N LYS A 8 33.73 28.44 20.37
CA LYS A 8 34.78 29.19 19.63
C LYS A 8 35.17 28.38 18.39
N PRO A 9 34.36 28.41 17.34
CA PRO A 9 34.70 27.72 16.10
C PRO A 9 36.00 28.28 15.53
N ASN A 10 36.75 27.46 14.84
CA ASN A 10 38.01 27.79 14.18
C ASN A 10 39.16 28.24 15.12
N ARG A 11 39.06 28.05 16.45
CA ARG A 11 40.11 28.34 17.38
C ARG A 11 40.91 27.09 17.72
N PHE A 12 42.20 27.13 17.43
CA PHE A 12 43.15 26.04 17.64
C PHE A 12 44.24 26.45 18.63
N LYS A 13 44.72 25.50 19.42
CA LYS A 13 45.90 25.67 20.25
C LYS A 13 47.09 25.12 19.49
N LEU A 14 48.03 25.98 19.12
CA LEU A 14 49.34 25.59 18.60
C LEU A 14 50.31 25.50 19.72
N THR A 15 51.01 24.36 19.85
CA THR A 15 52.14 24.19 20.78
C THR A 15 53.41 24.20 19.94
N LEU A 16 54.31 25.11 20.25
CA LEU A 16 55.59 25.24 19.58
C LEU A 16 56.61 24.24 20.16
N GLU A 17 57.70 23.98 19.46
CA GLU A 17 58.73 23.05 19.89
C GLU A 17 59.39 23.44 21.20
N ASP A 18 59.37 24.71 21.57
CA ASP A 18 59.85 25.25 22.85
C ASP A 18 58.86 25.01 24.01
N GLY A 19 57.76 24.31 23.77
CA GLY A 19 56.70 24.04 24.75
C GLY A 19 55.73 25.19 25.00
N THR A 20 55.93 26.34 24.37
CA THR A 20 54.97 27.44 24.46
C THR A 20 53.74 27.14 23.65
N SER A 21 52.58 27.72 24.05
CA SER A 21 51.31 27.51 23.36
C SER A 21 50.65 28.82 23.04
N LYS A 22 50.15 28.95 21.82
CA LYS A 22 49.30 30.09 21.39
C LYS A 22 47.99 29.60 20.89
N TYR A 23 46.93 30.38 21.13
CA TYR A 23 45.63 30.17 20.48
C TYR A 23 45.60 31.00 19.21
N VAL A 24 45.29 30.34 18.12
CA VAL A 24 45.14 30.96 16.80
C VAL A 24 43.75 30.70 16.29
N THR A 25 43.20 31.65 15.55
CA THR A 25 42.00 31.47 14.76
C THR A 25 42.45 31.19 13.33
N ILE A 26 42.02 30.09 12.77
CA ILE A 26 42.28 29.76 11.37
C ILE A 26 41.05 30.18 10.59
N GLU A 27 41.20 31.11 9.70
CA GLU A 27 40.17 31.54 8.76
C GLU A 27 40.47 31.01 7.37
N ARG A 28 39.45 30.69 6.63
CA ARG A 28 39.61 30.30 5.25
C ARG A 28 40.05 31.51 4.45
N ALA A 29 41.23 31.43 3.84
CA ALA A 29 41.81 32.54 3.08
C ALA A 29 41.46 32.47 1.57
N ASP A 30 40.73 31.47 1.15
CA ASP A 30 40.28 31.36 -0.23
C ASP A 30 38.91 32.03 -0.40
N GLU A 31 38.79 32.80 -1.45
CA GLU A 31 37.51 33.29 -1.94
C GLU A 31 36.99 32.25 -2.94
N PRO A 32 36.02 31.39 -2.58
CA PRO A 32 35.47 30.44 -3.52
C PRO A 32 34.83 31.18 -4.69
N THR A 33 35.16 30.81 -5.89
CA THR A 33 34.56 31.39 -7.13
C THR A 33 33.11 30.96 -7.30
N GLU A 34 32.71 29.91 -6.59
CA GLU A 34 31.32 29.43 -6.55
C GLU A 34 30.96 29.02 -5.11
N GLU A 35 29.86 29.54 -4.61
CA GLU A 35 29.29 29.03 -3.38
C GLU A 35 28.70 27.64 -3.59
N GLY A 36 29.03 26.70 -2.72
CA GLY A 36 28.40 25.38 -2.73
C GLY A 36 26.89 25.50 -2.51
N THR A 37 26.14 24.61 -3.14
CA THR A 37 24.67 24.55 -2.94
C THR A 37 24.37 24.27 -1.47
N LEU A 38 23.59 25.16 -0.85
CA LEU A 38 23.10 24.94 0.51
C LEU A 38 22.23 23.69 0.56
N LEU A 39 22.59 22.74 1.39
CA LEU A 39 21.73 21.59 1.73
C LEU A 39 20.61 22.09 2.64
N ASN A 40 19.60 22.67 2.05
CA ASN A 40 18.41 23.13 2.75
C ASN A 40 17.18 22.40 2.21
N ARG A 41 16.02 22.67 2.80
CA ARG A 41 14.74 22.10 2.39
C ARG A 41 14.47 22.30 0.89
N ALA A 42 14.71 23.49 0.34
CA ALA A 42 14.42 23.82 -1.05
C ALA A 42 15.32 23.05 -2.03
N SER A 43 16.58 22.77 -1.66
CA SER A 43 17.48 21.96 -2.49
C SER A 43 17.18 20.47 -2.43
N LEU A 44 16.67 19.97 -1.27
CA LEU A 44 16.34 18.55 -1.07
C LEU A 44 14.91 18.20 -1.49
N LEU A 45 13.99 19.17 -1.50
CA LEU A 45 12.59 18.98 -1.83
C LEU A 45 12.10 20.13 -2.73
N SER A 46 12.37 20.00 -4.02
CA SER A 46 11.95 21.01 -5.02
C SER A 46 10.42 21.08 -5.15
N ALA A 47 9.91 22.23 -5.61
CA ALA A 47 8.48 22.42 -5.83
C ALA A 47 7.89 21.38 -6.82
N SER A 48 8.67 20.93 -7.81
CA SER A 48 8.25 19.89 -8.73
C SER A 48 8.08 18.53 -8.04
N VAL A 49 8.99 18.17 -7.13
CA VAL A 49 8.86 16.93 -6.33
C VAL A 49 7.69 17.03 -5.37
N GLN A 50 7.49 18.18 -4.72
CA GLN A 50 6.34 18.41 -3.85
C GLN A 50 5.02 18.23 -4.61
N SER A 51 4.90 18.84 -5.79
CA SER A 51 3.71 18.72 -6.64
C SER A 51 3.47 17.27 -7.08
N LEU A 52 4.52 16.55 -7.51
CA LEU A 52 4.42 15.16 -7.93
C LEU A 52 3.95 14.24 -6.79
N LEU A 53 4.38 14.51 -5.58
CA LEU A 53 4.01 13.74 -4.40
C LEU A 53 2.71 14.23 -3.74
N GLY A 54 2.12 15.34 -4.21
CA GLY A 54 0.92 15.94 -3.60
C GLY A 54 1.19 16.56 -2.23
N LEU A 55 2.43 17.01 -2.00
CA LEU A 55 2.86 17.60 -0.75
C LEU A 55 2.63 19.12 -0.73
N THR A 56 2.50 19.67 0.46
CA THR A 56 2.38 21.14 0.67
C THR A 56 3.74 21.81 0.72
N ASN A 57 3.75 23.15 0.61
CA ASN A 57 4.99 23.93 0.73
C ASN A 57 5.67 23.79 2.10
N ASP A 58 4.95 23.35 3.13
CA ASP A 58 5.48 23.15 4.48
C ASP A 58 6.02 21.72 4.72
N SER A 59 5.85 20.82 3.74
CA SER A 59 6.33 19.44 3.83
C SER A 59 7.85 19.38 3.88
N THR A 60 8.37 18.42 4.61
CA THR A 60 9.80 18.16 4.78
C THR A 60 10.29 17.05 3.84
N PRO A 61 11.60 16.88 3.64
CA PRO A 61 12.14 15.70 2.96
C PRO A 61 11.70 14.38 3.60
N SER A 62 11.51 14.34 4.91
CA SER A 62 10.99 13.16 5.62
C SER A 62 9.55 12.85 5.23
N ASP A 63 8.71 13.86 5.01
CA ASP A 63 7.34 13.67 4.54
C ASP A 63 7.33 13.11 3.11
N ALA A 64 8.25 13.56 2.26
CA ALA A 64 8.42 13.02 0.91
C ALA A 64 8.82 11.56 0.92
N LEU A 65 9.75 11.18 1.80
CA LEU A 65 10.16 9.77 1.96
C LEU A 65 9.01 8.91 2.51
N ALA A 66 8.24 9.44 3.46
CA ALA A 66 7.07 8.75 4.00
C ALA A 66 6.00 8.53 2.92
N GLU A 67 5.74 9.55 2.08
CA GLU A 67 4.79 9.43 0.98
C GLU A 67 5.26 8.43 -0.09
N LEU A 68 6.54 8.43 -0.44
CA LEU A 68 7.12 7.42 -1.34
C LEU A 68 7.00 6.02 -0.76
N ALA A 69 7.30 5.85 0.52
CA ALA A 69 7.15 4.56 1.21
C ALA A 69 5.69 4.08 1.17
N ASN A 70 4.73 4.98 1.42
CA ASN A 70 3.31 4.67 1.36
C ASN A 70 2.87 4.23 -0.05
N ARG A 71 3.38 4.88 -1.11
CA ARG A 71 3.04 4.53 -2.51
C ARG A 71 3.61 3.20 -2.95
N THR A 72 4.71 2.76 -2.35
CA THR A 72 5.40 1.51 -2.68
C THR A 72 5.12 0.37 -1.70
N TYR A 73 4.46 0.68 -0.56
CA TYR A 73 4.17 -0.30 0.45
C TYR A 73 3.25 -1.39 -0.07
N ASP A 74 3.68 -2.65 0.02
CA ASP A 74 2.89 -3.85 -0.31
C ASP A 74 2.61 -4.63 0.99
N THR A 75 1.34 -4.83 1.29
CA THR A 75 0.92 -5.62 2.46
C THR A 75 1.23 -7.10 2.33
N GLY A 76 1.59 -7.56 1.13
CA GLY A 76 1.52 -8.96 0.79
C GLY A 76 0.08 -9.48 0.74
N TRP A 77 -0.07 -10.77 0.40
CA TRP A 77 -1.37 -11.42 0.38
C TRP A 77 -1.86 -11.73 1.79
N ILE A 78 -3.03 -11.23 2.12
CA ILE A 78 -3.71 -11.44 3.41
C ILE A 78 -4.98 -12.27 3.14
N SER A 79 -5.20 -13.31 3.92
CA SER A 79 -6.43 -14.08 3.81
C SER A 79 -7.65 -13.25 4.23
N LEU A 80 -8.72 -13.35 3.45
CA LEU A 80 -10.03 -12.78 3.80
C LEU A 80 -10.73 -13.62 4.88
N TRP A 81 -10.36 -14.88 4.98
CA TRP A 81 -10.92 -15.84 5.92
C TRP A 81 -9.91 -16.24 7.01
N PRO A 82 -10.32 -16.36 8.27
CA PRO A 82 -9.46 -16.85 9.34
C PRO A 82 -8.87 -18.23 8.98
N ASN A 83 -7.52 -18.32 9.00
CA ASN A 83 -6.78 -19.55 8.65
C ASN A 83 -7.15 -20.15 7.28
N ASP A 84 -7.52 -19.31 6.30
CA ASP A 84 -7.98 -19.70 4.96
C ASP A 84 -9.25 -20.61 4.96
N VAL A 85 -9.98 -20.63 6.06
CA VAL A 85 -11.23 -21.39 6.21
C VAL A 85 -12.43 -20.44 6.22
N SER A 86 -13.44 -20.74 5.40
CA SER A 86 -14.65 -19.93 5.35
C SER A 86 -15.36 -19.87 6.69
N PRO A 87 -15.68 -18.66 7.20
CA PRO A 87 -16.55 -18.50 8.37
C PRO A 87 -18.03 -18.72 8.04
N TYR A 88 -18.37 -18.95 6.77
CA TYR A 88 -19.75 -19.09 6.28
C TYR A 88 -20.02 -20.53 5.86
N SER A 89 -21.10 -21.12 6.34
CA SER A 89 -21.49 -22.50 6.01
C SER A 89 -21.93 -22.67 4.53
N SER A 90 -22.30 -21.59 3.85
CA SER A 90 -22.82 -21.60 2.47
C SER A 90 -21.74 -21.62 1.40
N ILE A 91 -20.47 -21.38 1.76
CA ILE A 91 -19.37 -21.25 0.81
C ILE A 91 -18.06 -21.80 1.40
N LYS A 92 -17.21 -22.35 0.56
CA LYS A 92 -15.86 -22.82 0.94
C LYS A 92 -14.87 -22.51 -0.17
N ALA A 93 -13.56 -22.65 0.10
CA ALA A 93 -12.54 -22.62 -0.92
C ALA A 93 -12.74 -23.77 -1.91
N TYR A 94 -12.54 -23.49 -3.21
CA TYR A 94 -12.69 -24.53 -4.24
C TYR A 94 -11.77 -25.71 -3.96
N GLN A 95 -12.31 -26.93 -4.06
CA GLN A 95 -11.61 -28.19 -3.75
C GLN A 95 -11.03 -28.25 -2.30
N ASN A 96 -11.53 -27.47 -1.38
CA ASN A 96 -10.97 -27.29 -0.03
C ASN A 96 -9.47 -26.90 -0.02
N ASN A 97 -8.99 -26.30 -1.11
CA ASN A 97 -7.59 -25.87 -1.24
C ASN A 97 -7.43 -24.46 -0.70
N THR A 98 -6.58 -24.27 0.30
CA THR A 98 -6.31 -22.99 0.95
C THR A 98 -5.70 -21.96 -0.01
N GLU A 99 -5.03 -22.38 -1.08
CA GLU A 99 -4.53 -21.48 -2.13
C GLU A 99 -5.66 -20.79 -2.91
N HIS A 100 -6.84 -21.41 -2.96
CA HIS A 100 -8.04 -20.85 -3.56
C HIS A 100 -8.84 -19.95 -2.61
N ALA A 101 -8.53 -19.96 -1.32
CA ALA A 101 -9.20 -19.10 -0.35
C ALA A 101 -9.11 -17.62 -0.78
N PRO A 102 -10.16 -16.82 -0.56
CA PRO A 102 -10.14 -15.41 -0.87
C PRO A 102 -9.03 -14.68 -0.15
N LYS A 103 -8.21 -13.96 -0.91
CA LYS A 103 -7.09 -13.17 -0.41
C LYS A 103 -7.17 -11.75 -0.97
N TYR A 104 -6.62 -10.80 -0.23
CA TYR A 104 -6.50 -9.42 -0.67
C TYR A 104 -5.10 -8.90 -0.34
N ARG A 105 -4.66 -7.89 -1.09
CA ARG A 105 -3.45 -7.11 -0.79
C ARG A 105 -3.64 -5.66 -1.20
N LYS A 106 -2.78 -4.82 -0.68
CA LYS A 106 -2.67 -3.42 -1.05
C LYS A 106 -1.23 -3.11 -1.43
N CYS A 107 -1.04 -2.50 -2.58
CA CYS A 107 0.24 -1.95 -3.00
C CYS A 107 0.03 -0.45 -3.31
N GLY A 108 0.57 0.42 -2.48
CA GLY A 108 0.27 1.85 -2.52
C GLY A 108 -1.25 2.10 -2.36
N ASN A 109 -1.86 2.69 -3.37
CA ASN A 109 -3.31 2.95 -3.42
C ASN A 109 -4.09 1.89 -4.20
N ILE A 110 -3.43 0.84 -4.69
CA ILE A 110 -4.06 -0.22 -5.45
C ILE A 110 -4.41 -1.37 -4.50
N VAL A 111 -5.65 -1.79 -4.53
CA VAL A 111 -6.13 -2.99 -3.82
C VAL A 111 -6.42 -4.07 -4.85
N GLU A 112 -5.89 -5.25 -4.60
CA GLU A 112 -6.18 -6.45 -5.36
C GLU A 112 -6.87 -7.46 -4.45
N VAL A 113 -7.95 -8.07 -4.95
CA VAL A 113 -8.73 -9.10 -4.28
C VAL A 113 -8.91 -10.26 -5.25
N ARG A 114 -8.62 -11.47 -4.82
CA ARG A 114 -8.79 -12.67 -5.66
C ARG A 114 -9.22 -13.87 -4.84
N GLY A 115 -9.80 -14.85 -5.52
CA GLY A 115 -10.13 -16.12 -4.91
C GLY A 115 -10.89 -17.03 -5.87
N VAL A 116 -11.00 -18.29 -5.49
CA VAL A 116 -11.88 -19.26 -6.14
C VAL A 116 -12.70 -19.96 -5.06
N VAL A 117 -13.98 -19.74 -5.08
CA VAL A 117 -14.88 -20.26 -4.06
C VAL A 117 -15.91 -21.20 -4.68
N THR A 118 -16.57 -21.98 -3.84
CA THR A 118 -17.62 -22.88 -4.27
C THR A 118 -18.76 -22.92 -3.27
N PRO A 119 -20.03 -22.92 -3.74
CA PRO A 119 -21.19 -23.12 -2.89
C PRO A 119 -21.18 -24.53 -2.27
N THR A 120 -21.59 -24.63 -1.03
CA THR A 120 -21.73 -25.94 -0.33
C THR A 120 -23.07 -26.62 -0.62
N ALA A 121 -24.02 -25.87 -1.16
CA ALA A 121 -25.34 -26.34 -1.57
C ALA A 121 -25.83 -25.58 -2.82
N VAL A 122 -26.84 -26.08 -3.48
CA VAL A 122 -27.55 -25.35 -4.54
C VAL A 122 -28.15 -24.09 -3.95
N THR A 123 -27.87 -22.95 -4.58
CA THR A 123 -28.27 -21.63 -4.06
C THR A 123 -28.84 -20.76 -5.17
N THR A 124 -29.99 -20.15 -4.88
CA THR A 124 -30.54 -19.04 -5.68
C THR A 124 -30.14 -17.71 -5.04
N GLY A 125 -29.84 -16.70 -5.85
CA GLY A 125 -29.45 -15.38 -5.37
C GLY A 125 -27.95 -15.25 -5.13
N ARG A 126 -27.56 -14.36 -4.17
CA ARG A 126 -26.17 -14.04 -3.91
C ARG A 126 -25.64 -14.68 -2.63
N ILE A 127 -24.40 -15.11 -2.66
CA ILE A 127 -23.70 -15.69 -1.51
C ILE A 127 -22.63 -14.69 -1.05
N LEU A 128 -22.59 -14.43 0.25
CA LEU A 128 -21.53 -13.61 0.85
C LEU A 128 -20.23 -14.41 0.91
N VAL A 129 -19.19 -13.88 0.27
CA VAL A 129 -17.82 -14.43 0.30
C VAL A 129 -17.06 -13.93 1.51
N GLY A 130 -17.19 -12.64 1.82
CA GLY A 130 -16.47 -12.02 2.92
C GLY A 130 -16.63 -10.51 2.94
N ARG A 131 -15.88 -9.87 3.85
CA ARG A 131 -15.88 -8.42 3.99
C ARG A 131 -14.46 -7.89 4.15
N LEU A 132 -14.06 -6.98 3.29
CA LEU A 132 -12.78 -6.28 3.36
C LEU A 132 -12.72 -5.33 4.56
N PRO A 133 -11.57 -5.21 5.23
CA PRO A 133 -11.33 -4.21 6.25
C PRO A 133 -11.47 -2.77 5.70
N ALA A 134 -11.69 -1.78 6.58
CA ALA A 134 -11.95 -0.40 6.18
C ALA A 134 -10.87 0.20 5.26
N GLY A 135 -9.59 -0.07 5.51
CA GLY A 135 -8.46 0.44 4.72
C GLY A 135 -8.30 -0.18 3.32
N PHE A 136 -9.18 -1.11 2.94
CA PHE A 136 -9.15 -1.84 1.66
C PHE A 136 -10.48 -1.71 0.90
N ARG A 137 -11.38 -0.84 1.34
CA ARG A 137 -12.71 -0.70 0.75
C ARG A 137 -12.71 0.28 -0.41
N LEU A 138 -13.61 0.06 -1.34
CA LEU A 138 -13.90 1.01 -2.43
C LEU A 138 -14.34 2.36 -1.86
N LYS A 139 -13.90 3.43 -2.51
CA LYS A 139 -14.46 4.78 -2.33
C LYS A 139 -15.63 5.07 -3.26
N LEU A 140 -15.73 4.31 -4.34
CA LEU A 140 -16.82 4.39 -5.32
C LEU A 140 -17.96 3.42 -4.97
N PRO A 141 -19.16 3.65 -5.50
CA PRO A 141 -20.28 2.76 -5.29
C PRO A 141 -20.00 1.41 -5.82
N ASN A 142 -19.99 0.38 -5.74
CA ASN A 142 -19.88 -1.00 -6.18
C ASN A 142 -19.17 -1.23 -7.52
N ILE A 143 -18.25 -2.16 -7.54
CA ILE A 143 -17.73 -2.74 -8.77
C ILE A 143 -18.18 -4.20 -8.88
N TYR A 144 -18.32 -4.65 -10.12
CA TYR A 144 -18.64 -6.05 -10.36
C TYR A 144 -17.82 -6.59 -11.53
N GLU A 145 -17.55 -7.88 -11.45
CA GLU A 145 -16.97 -8.67 -12.51
C GLU A 145 -17.99 -9.72 -12.95
N THR A 146 -18.03 -10.01 -14.23
CA THR A 146 -18.86 -11.07 -14.78
C THR A 146 -17.96 -12.11 -15.43
N SER A 147 -17.99 -13.32 -14.93
CA SER A 147 -17.19 -14.44 -15.42
C SER A 147 -18.11 -15.53 -15.98
N ARG A 148 -17.76 -16.06 -17.16
CA ARG A 148 -18.44 -17.25 -17.70
C ARG A 148 -17.70 -18.48 -17.25
N VAL A 149 -18.37 -19.35 -16.52
CA VAL A 149 -17.80 -20.55 -15.92
C VAL A 149 -17.94 -21.75 -16.82
N ASP A 150 -19.06 -21.84 -17.54
CA ASP A 150 -19.36 -22.87 -18.52
C ASP A 150 -20.30 -22.32 -19.60
N SER A 151 -20.77 -23.17 -20.49
CA SER A 151 -21.68 -22.77 -21.59
C SER A 151 -23.01 -22.14 -21.11
N THR A 152 -23.42 -22.40 -19.90
CA THR A 152 -24.75 -22.05 -19.35
C THR A 152 -24.68 -21.16 -18.11
N THR A 153 -23.55 -21.16 -17.39
CA THR A 153 -23.41 -20.47 -16.10
C THR A 153 -22.58 -19.21 -16.24
N THR A 154 -23.20 -18.08 -16.01
CA THR A 154 -22.53 -16.79 -15.87
C THR A 154 -22.59 -16.33 -14.43
N LEU A 155 -21.45 -15.99 -13.87
CA LEU A 155 -21.31 -15.49 -12.52
C LEU A 155 -21.18 -13.96 -12.54
N ARG A 156 -21.67 -13.34 -11.51
CA ARG A 156 -21.36 -11.96 -11.17
C ARG A 156 -20.81 -11.91 -9.74
N THR A 157 -19.58 -11.50 -9.62
CA THR A 157 -19.01 -11.16 -8.32
C THR A 157 -19.08 -9.66 -8.14
N THR A 158 -19.51 -9.20 -6.97
CA THR A 158 -19.70 -7.77 -6.67
C THR A 158 -18.96 -7.44 -5.39
N VAL A 159 -18.15 -6.37 -5.44
CA VAL A 159 -17.55 -5.73 -4.26
C VAL A 159 -18.31 -4.44 -3.99
N TYR A 160 -18.79 -4.29 -2.77
CA TYR A 160 -19.54 -3.11 -2.33
C TYR A 160 -18.62 -2.12 -1.59
N ASP A 161 -19.01 -0.87 -1.52
CA ASP A 161 -18.34 0.19 -0.75
C ASP A 161 -18.23 -0.15 0.75
N THR A 162 -19.16 -0.96 1.26
CA THR A 162 -19.10 -1.53 2.61
C THR A 162 -17.96 -2.55 2.80
N GLY A 163 -17.28 -2.93 1.71
CA GLY A 163 -16.28 -3.99 1.64
C GLY A 163 -16.86 -5.38 1.45
N SER A 164 -18.18 -5.56 1.43
CA SER A 164 -18.80 -6.88 1.27
C SER A 164 -18.59 -7.40 -0.16
N ILE A 165 -18.21 -8.67 -0.26
CA ILE A 165 -18.00 -9.37 -1.54
C ILE A 165 -19.07 -10.45 -1.66
N TYR A 166 -19.80 -10.44 -2.77
CA TYR A 166 -20.84 -11.42 -3.07
C TYR A 166 -20.61 -12.08 -4.43
N VAL A 167 -20.94 -13.36 -4.52
CA VAL A 167 -21.02 -14.12 -5.77
C VAL A 167 -22.47 -14.49 -6.04
N ALA A 168 -22.92 -14.33 -7.28
CA ALA A 168 -24.25 -14.70 -7.73
C ALA A 168 -24.21 -15.33 -9.12
N CYS A 169 -25.16 -16.21 -9.43
CA CYS A 169 -25.44 -16.62 -10.79
C CYS A 169 -26.35 -15.58 -11.45
N VAL A 170 -25.98 -15.13 -12.64
CA VAL A 170 -26.76 -14.16 -13.44
C VAL A 170 -27.24 -14.75 -14.77
N SER A 171 -26.98 -16.03 -15.00
CA SER A 171 -27.57 -16.75 -16.15
C SER A 171 -29.06 -17.00 -15.95
N THR A 172 -29.72 -17.46 -17.01
CA THR A 172 -31.18 -17.68 -17.05
C THR A 172 -31.71 -18.57 -15.93
N SER A 173 -30.88 -19.54 -15.45
CA SER A 173 -31.24 -20.39 -14.32
C SER A 173 -31.28 -19.67 -12.97
N GLY A 174 -30.52 -18.58 -12.83
CA GLY A 174 -30.38 -17.81 -11.58
C GLY A 174 -29.84 -18.63 -10.39
N THR A 175 -29.29 -19.81 -10.65
CA THR A 175 -28.96 -20.82 -9.63
C THR A 175 -27.48 -21.21 -9.71
N LEU A 176 -26.80 -21.14 -8.58
CA LEU A 176 -25.46 -21.73 -8.38
C LEU A 176 -25.62 -23.17 -7.92
N THR A 177 -25.04 -24.09 -8.66
CA THR A 177 -25.00 -25.50 -8.25
C THR A 177 -24.00 -25.71 -7.13
N LYS A 178 -24.21 -26.76 -6.33
CA LYS A 178 -23.22 -27.21 -5.37
C LYS A 178 -21.90 -27.50 -6.09
N ASP A 179 -20.79 -27.12 -5.46
CA ASP A 179 -19.41 -27.30 -5.95
C ASP A 179 -19.10 -26.56 -7.26
N ALA A 180 -19.94 -25.61 -7.70
CA ALA A 180 -19.67 -24.74 -8.84
C ALA A 180 -18.35 -23.97 -8.61
N TRP A 181 -17.54 -23.89 -9.67
CA TRP A 181 -16.29 -23.14 -9.66
C TRP A 181 -16.59 -21.63 -9.85
N CYS A 182 -16.30 -20.84 -8.82
CA CYS A 182 -16.60 -19.40 -8.81
C CYS A 182 -15.29 -18.60 -8.62
N PRO A 183 -14.53 -18.36 -9.70
CA PRO A 183 -13.34 -17.51 -9.66
C PRO A 183 -13.72 -16.05 -9.63
N PHE A 184 -12.86 -15.23 -9.03
CA PHE A 184 -12.96 -13.77 -9.12
C PHE A 184 -11.61 -13.11 -8.87
N GLN A 185 -11.43 -11.94 -9.51
CA GLN A 185 -10.30 -11.04 -9.28
C GLN A 185 -10.75 -9.60 -9.47
N PHE A 186 -10.42 -8.73 -8.53
CA PHE A 186 -10.66 -7.31 -8.59
C PHE A 186 -9.38 -6.54 -8.38
N ILE A 187 -9.21 -5.48 -9.14
CA ILE A 187 -8.15 -4.49 -8.97
C ILE A 187 -8.80 -3.12 -9.00
N TYR A 188 -8.58 -2.32 -7.97
CA TYR A 188 -9.12 -0.97 -7.86
C TYR A 188 -8.25 -0.08 -7.00
N THR A 189 -8.49 1.23 -7.08
CA THR A 189 -7.81 2.25 -6.26
C THR A 189 -8.69 2.69 -5.08
N ILE A 190 -8.06 3.09 -3.99
CA ILE A 190 -8.71 3.60 -2.77
C ILE A 190 -8.26 5.01 -2.40
#